data_2953d7e6c068476c95d76be8d92f910c
#
_entry.id   2953d7e6c068476c95d76be8d92f910c
#
_cell.length_a   1.000
_cell.length_b   1.000
_cell.length_c   1.000
_cell.angle_alpha   90.00
_cell.angle_beta   90.00
_cell.angle_gamma   90.00
#
_symmetry.space_group_name_H-M   'P 1'
#
loop_
_entity.id
_entity.type
_entity.pdbx_description
1 polymer ?
#
loop_
_entity_poly.entity_id
_entity_poly.type
_entity_poly.pdbx_seq_one_letter_code
_entity_poly.pdbx_strand_id
1 'polypeptide(L)'
;MKLVLSNDNMITYISDLGINDIVAEYDSLAAAQTDIAKLTPENLEYVEIRTDDNHTLGKYYNLILNNTDIINILDESGEEVVKYEVHFHLREKTDIEKLNERIDALEGHESYQNTAIANLQESQDVQDGAIEDLGMAVSEIVGEE
;
A
#
# COMPACT_ATOMS: atom_id res chain seq x y z
N MET A 1 -4.88 7.53 23.99
CA MET A 1 -5.60 6.98 22.83
C MET A 1 -4.62 6.37 21.84
N LYS A 2 -5.08 5.40 21.07
CA LYS A 2 -4.25 4.64 20.14
C LYS A 2 -4.87 4.61 18.76
N LEU A 3 -4.04 4.83 17.74
CA LEU A 3 -4.36 4.60 16.34
C LEU A 3 -3.82 3.20 15.97
N VAL A 4 -4.70 2.28 15.63
CA VAL A 4 -4.34 0.90 15.26
C VAL A 4 -4.43 0.76 13.75
N LEU A 5 -3.31 0.41 13.12
CA LEU A 5 -3.16 0.30 11.67
C LEU A 5 -3.51 -1.10 11.17
N SER A 6 -3.66 -1.27 9.86
CA SER A 6 -4.03 -2.55 9.22
C SER A 6 -3.09 -3.71 9.55
N ASN A 7 -1.83 -3.43 9.82
CA ASN A 7 -0.80 -4.41 10.19
C ASN A 7 -0.63 -4.61 11.70
N ASP A 8 -1.62 -4.20 12.50
CA ASP A 8 -1.60 -4.20 13.97
C ASP A 8 -0.56 -3.29 14.64
N ASN A 9 0.18 -2.50 13.89
CA ASN A 9 1.01 -1.45 14.45
C ASN A 9 0.14 -0.38 15.10
N MET A 10 0.65 0.21 16.17
CA MET A 10 -0.06 1.23 16.95
C MET A 10 0.76 2.51 17.06
N ILE A 11 0.05 3.62 17.03
CA ILE A 11 0.59 4.94 17.34
C ILE A 11 -0.21 5.50 18.51
N THR A 12 0.46 5.82 19.60
CA THR A 12 -0.16 6.48 20.75
C THR A 12 -0.23 7.97 20.48
N TYR A 13 -1.39 8.57 20.68
CA TYR A 13 -1.59 9.98 20.49
C TYR A 13 -2.34 10.61 21.69
N ILE A 14 -2.23 11.93 21.82
CA ILE A 14 -2.76 12.67 22.98
C ILE A 14 -4.09 13.35 22.71
N SER A 15 -4.34 13.76 21.47
CA SER A 15 -5.51 14.52 21.10
C SER A 15 -5.86 14.30 19.64
N ASP A 16 -7.14 14.37 19.32
CA ASP A 16 -7.60 14.46 17.95
C ASP A 16 -8.65 15.60 17.81
N LEU A 17 -8.57 16.28 16.69
CA LEU A 17 -9.61 17.19 16.18
C LEU A 17 -10.39 16.51 15.04
N GLY A 18 -10.48 15.19 15.11
CA GLY A 18 -10.94 14.29 14.08
C GLY A 18 -9.76 13.60 13.38
N ILE A 19 -10.07 12.74 12.44
CA ILE A 19 -9.03 11.98 11.70
C ILE A 19 -8.07 12.90 10.92
N ASN A 20 -8.48 14.12 10.64
CA ASN A 20 -7.71 15.09 9.88
C ASN A 20 -6.56 15.74 10.67
N ASP A 21 -6.57 15.62 11.97
CA ASP A 21 -5.54 16.19 12.82
C ASP A 21 -5.38 15.38 14.12
N ILE A 22 -4.48 14.41 14.06
CA ILE A 22 -4.12 13.57 15.19
C ILE A 22 -2.80 14.06 15.76
N VAL A 23 -2.78 14.38 17.04
CA VAL A 23 -1.63 15.00 17.72
C VAL A 23 -0.95 14.00 18.65
N ALA A 24 0.32 13.72 18.40
CA ALA A 24 1.15 12.88 19.25
C ALA A 24 2.39 13.62 19.72
N GLU A 25 2.89 13.29 20.92
CA GLU A 25 4.13 13.83 21.46
C GLU A 25 5.22 12.78 21.48
N TYR A 26 6.43 13.20 21.18
CA TYR A 26 7.63 12.37 21.16
C TYR A 26 8.79 13.03 21.90
N ASP A 27 9.59 12.21 22.60
CA ASP A 27 10.79 12.67 23.28
C ASP A 27 11.98 12.86 22.32
N SER A 28 11.88 12.31 21.11
CA SER A 28 12.92 12.44 20.10
C SER A 28 12.34 12.49 18.67
N LEU A 29 13.05 13.18 17.79
CA LEU A 29 12.68 13.24 16.37
C LEU A 29 12.76 11.85 15.71
N ALA A 30 13.70 11.00 16.13
CA ALA A 30 13.83 9.65 15.62
C ALA A 30 12.60 8.78 15.93
N ALA A 31 12.02 8.90 17.14
CA ALA A 31 10.79 8.22 17.51
C ALA A 31 9.61 8.71 16.69
N ALA A 32 9.49 10.02 16.46
CA ALA A 32 8.48 10.60 15.58
C ALA A 32 8.59 10.07 14.15
N GLN A 33 9.80 10.06 13.59
CA GLN A 33 10.04 9.55 12.23
C GLN A 33 9.70 8.06 12.09
N THR A 34 9.94 7.27 13.14
CA THR A 34 9.58 5.85 13.18
C THR A 34 8.07 5.65 13.04
N ASP A 35 7.29 6.45 13.76
CA ASP A 35 5.82 6.38 13.68
C ASP A 35 5.27 6.96 12.37
N ILE A 36 5.85 8.04 11.85
CA ILE A 36 5.51 8.58 10.53
C ILE A 36 5.72 7.53 9.44
N ALA A 37 6.80 6.77 9.50
CA ALA A 37 7.10 5.71 8.55
C ALA A 37 6.08 4.54 8.56
N LYS A 38 5.33 4.36 9.64
CA LYS A 38 4.24 3.37 9.72
C LYS A 38 3.00 3.76 8.92
N LEU A 39 2.83 5.04 8.59
CA LEU A 39 1.63 5.60 7.94
C LEU A 39 1.71 5.45 6.41
N THR A 40 1.94 4.23 5.94
CA THR A 40 1.92 3.89 4.51
C THR A 40 0.48 3.69 4.01
N PRO A 41 0.21 3.83 2.71
CA PRO A 41 -1.12 3.58 2.15
C PRO A 41 -1.68 2.19 2.51
N GLU A 42 -0.84 1.16 2.51
CA GLU A 42 -1.23 -0.21 2.86
C GLU A 42 -1.65 -0.32 4.33
N ASN A 43 -0.90 0.33 5.22
CA ASN A 43 -1.20 0.33 6.65
C ASN A 43 -2.42 1.18 7.00
N LEU A 44 -2.80 2.11 6.14
CA LEU A 44 -3.94 3.01 6.29
C LEU A 44 -5.21 2.53 5.57
N GLU A 45 -5.20 1.36 4.93
CA GLU A 45 -6.40 0.77 4.32
C GLU A 45 -7.53 0.56 5.32
N TYR A 46 -7.18 0.20 6.54
CA TYR A 46 -8.11 0.06 7.65
C TYR A 46 -7.45 0.56 8.94
N VAL A 47 -8.10 1.45 9.63
CA VAL A 47 -7.60 2.07 10.86
C VAL A 47 -8.68 2.08 11.93
N GLU A 48 -8.32 1.73 13.15
CA GLU A 48 -9.18 1.86 14.32
C GLU A 48 -8.63 2.89 15.31
N ILE A 49 -9.50 3.70 15.83
CA ILE A 49 -9.21 4.51 17.01
C ILE A 49 -9.66 3.75 18.23
N ARG A 50 -8.74 3.51 19.15
CA ARG A 50 -9.00 2.81 20.41
C ARG A 50 -8.59 3.64 21.63
N THR A 51 -9.32 3.45 22.69
CA THR A 51 -8.90 3.94 24.02
C THR A 51 -7.70 3.15 24.53
N ASP A 52 -7.08 3.62 25.61
CA ASP A 52 -6.00 2.91 26.28
C ASP A 52 -6.43 1.53 26.80
N ASP A 53 -7.71 1.37 27.15
CA ASP A 53 -8.32 0.11 27.54
C ASP A 53 -8.76 -0.77 26.35
N ASN A 54 -8.33 -0.45 25.13
CA ASN A 54 -8.64 -1.15 23.89
C ASN A 54 -10.10 -1.16 23.44
N HIS A 55 -10.91 -0.23 23.89
CA HIS A 55 -12.25 -0.03 23.34
C HIS A 55 -12.18 0.73 22.03
N THR A 56 -12.81 0.19 20.99
CA THR A 56 -12.86 0.85 19.67
C THR A 56 -13.84 2.03 19.71
N LEU A 57 -13.35 3.22 19.38
CA LEU A 57 -14.13 4.45 19.29
C LEU A 57 -14.56 4.76 17.85
N GLY A 58 -13.75 4.38 16.89
CA GLY A 58 -14.01 4.65 15.47
C GLY A 58 -13.25 3.71 14.55
N LYS A 59 -13.79 3.55 13.35
CA LYS A 59 -13.20 2.75 12.27
C LYS A 59 -13.18 3.58 11.00
N TYR A 60 -12.05 3.55 10.31
CA TYR A 60 -11.83 4.31 9.09
C TYR A 60 -11.23 3.42 8.02
N TYR A 61 -11.55 3.69 6.78
CA TYR A 61 -11.12 2.90 5.62
C TYR A 61 -10.50 3.79 4.57
N ASN A 62 -9.51 3.27 3.86
CA ASN A 62 -8.89 3.94 2.72
C ASN A 62 -8.38 5.36 3.04
N LEU A 63 -7.66 5.47 4.14
CA LEU A 63 -7.01 6.71 4.53
C LEU A 63 -5.66 6.86 3.84
N ILE A 64 -5.24 8.09 3.66
CA ILE A 64 -3.87 8.45 3.28
C ILE A 64 -3.35 9.54 4.20
N LEU A 65 -2.04 9.55 4.36
CA LEU A 65 -1.34 10.64 5.06
C LEU A 65 -1.18 11.80 4.09
N ASN A 66 -1.91 12.89 4.35
CA ASN A 66 -1.85 14.08 3.52
C ASN A 66 -0.55 14.86 3.77
N ASN A 67 -0.27 15.14 5.04
CA ASN A 67 0.97 15.76 5.50
C ASN A 67 1.18 15.54 7.00
N THR A 68 2.37 15.85 7.48
CA THR A 68 2.72 15.90 8.90
C THR A 68 3.35 17.24 9.20
N ASP A 69 2.96 17.82 10.35
CA ASP A 69 3.62 19.01 10.90
C ASP A 69 4.33 18.61 12.19
N ILE A 70 5.56 19.08 12.34
CA ILE A 70 6.38 18.81 13.53
C ILE A 70 6.66 20.15 14.20
N ILE A 71 6.22 20.26 15.45
CA ILE A 71 6.39 21.46 16.26
C ILE A 71 7.34 21.14 17.41
N ASN A 72 8.38 21.95 17.55
CA ASN A 72 9.32 21.81 18.66
C ASN A 72 8.70 22.44 19.93
N ILE A 73 8.62 21.64 20.99
CA ILE A 73 8.21 22.15 22.31
C ILE A 73 9.49 22.49 23.06
N LEU A 74 9.61 23.76 23.42
CA LEU A 74 10.76 24.29 24.15
C LEU A 74 10.55 24.15 25.65
N ASP A 75 11.64 24.18 26.39
CA ASP A 75 11.64 24.25 27.85
C ASP A 75 11.11 25.62 28.35
N GLU A 76 11.00 25.79 29.67
CA GLU A 76 10.52 27.03 30.27
C GLU A 76 11.40 28.25 29.92
N SER A 77 12.68 28.03 29.61
CA SER A 77 13.62 29.09 29.20
C SER A 77 13.45 29.49 27.73
N GLY A 78 12.80 28.62 26.88
CA GLY A 78 12.65 28.80 25.45
C GLY A 78 13.94 28.55 24.66
N GLU A 79 14.93 27.89 25.23
CA GLU A 79 16.24 27.65 24.60
C GLU A 79 16.45 26.23 24.15
N GLU A 80 15.89 25.23 24.83
CA GLU A 80 16.08 23.81 24.50
C GLU A 80 14.77 23.14 24.07
N VAL A 81 14.85 22.28 23.06
CA VAL A 81 13.73 21.43 22.63
C VAL A 81 13.62 20.26 23.59
N VAL A 82 12.51 20.15 24.31
CA VAL A 82 12.25 19.09 25.28
C VAL A 82 11.36 17.99 24.72
N LYS A 83 10.50 18.31 23.76
CA LYS A 83 9.61 17.36 23.08
C LYS A 83 9.31 17.82 21.65
N TYR A 84 8.76 16.90 20.89
CA TYR A 84 8.25 17.13 19.55
C TYR A 84 6.76 16.82 19.52
N GLU A 85 5.96 17.79 19.16
CA GLU A 85 4.54 17.60 18.87
C GLU A 85 4.38 17.36 17.38
N VAL A 86 3.75 16.26 17.02
CA VAL A 86 3.55 15.86 15.62
C VAL A 86 2.06 15.81 15.33
N HIS A 87 1.65 16.54 14.31
CA HIS A 87 0.31 16.53 13.77
C HIS A 87 0.27 15.63 12.54
N PHE A 88 -0.49 14.55 12.59
CA PHE A 88 -0.75 13.68 11.45
C PHE A 88 -2.06 14.10 10.80
N HIS A 89 -1.97 14.58 9.58
CA HIS A 89 -3.16 14.96 8.80
C HIS A 89 -3.55 13.83 7.87
N LEU A 90 -4.49 13.00 8.30
CA LEU A 90 -5.04 11.91 7.52
C LEU A 90 -6.29 12.39 6.79
N ARG A 91 -6.55 11.83 5.62
CA ARG A 91 -7.79 12.05 4.89
C ARG A 91 -8.23 10.77 4.18
N GLU A 92 -9.48 10.68 3.85
CA GLU A 92 -9.97 9.61 2.99
C GLU A 92 -9.48 9.82 1.55
N LYS A 93 -9.23 8.71 0.86
CA LYS A 93 -8.96 8.74 -0.58
C LYS A 93 -10.16 9.28 -1.33
N THR A 94 -9.91 10.13 -2.33
CA THR A 94 -10.95 10.59 -3.24
C THR A 94 -11.41 9.46 -4.16
N ASP A 95 -12.58 9.60 -4.78
CA ASP A 95 -13.07 8.63 -5.76
C ASP A 95 -12.13 8.51 -6.96
N ILE A 96 -11.49 9.60 -7.36
CA ILE A 96 -10.49 9.62 -8.44
C ILE A 96 -9.26 8.79 -8.05
N GLU A 97 -8.76 8.93 -6.83
CA GLU A 97 -7.62 8.15 -6.33
C GLU A 97 -7.94 6.65 -6.27
N LYS A 98 -9.13 6.29 -5.81
CA LYS A 98 -9.61 4.89 -5.80
C LYS A 98 -9.74 4.33 -7.21
N LEU A 99 -10.24 5.11 -8.16
CA LEU A 99 -10.35 4.73 -9.57
C LEU A 99 -8.97 4.55 -10.21
N ASN A 100 -8.01 5.43 -9.94
CA ASN A 100 -6.65 5.31 -10.45
C ASN A 100 -5.97 4.03 -9.94
N GLU A 101 -6.11 3.69 -8.67
CA GLU A 101 -5.61 2.42 -8.12
C GLU A 101 -6.20 1.20 -8.82
N ARG A 102 -7.51 1.23 -9.13
CA ARG A 102 -8.17 0.17 -9.89
C ARG A 102 -7.69 0.07 -11.32
N ILE A 103 -7.43 1.20 -11.98
CA ILE A 103 -6.86 1.25 -13.32
C ILE A 103 -5.46 0.65 -13.31
N ASP A 104 -4.60 1.03 -12.38
CA ASP A 104 -3.24 0.49 -12.25
C ASP A 104 -3.26 -1.04 -12.02
N ALA A 105 -4.17 -1.53 -11.19
CA ALA A 105 -4.36 -2.96 -10.98
C ALA A 105 -4.83 -3.69 -12.25
N LEU A 106 -5.76 -3.10 -13.02
CA LEU A 106 -6.24 -3.64 -14.28
C LEU A 106 -5.16 -3.65 -15.36
N GLU A 107 -4.35 -2.60 -15.47
CA GLU A 107 -3.20 -2.54 -16.38
C GLU A 107 -2.18 -3.62 -16.05
N GLY A 108 -1.92 -3.88 -14.77
CA GLY A 108 -1.07 -4.99 -14.34
C GLY A 108 -1.62 -6.36 -14.75
N HIS A 109 -2.92 -6.58 -14.64
CA HIS A 109 -3.58 -7.80 -15.11
C HIS A 109 -3.53 -7.94 -16.63
N GLU A 110 -3.75 -6.88 -17.38
CA GLU A 110 -3.66 -6.86 -18.84
C GLU A 110 -2.23 -7.24 -19.29
N SER A 111 -1.21 -6.67 -18.71
CA SER A 111 0.18 -7.00 -19.00
C SER A 111 0.49 -8.48 -18.75
N TYR A 112 0.01 -9.03 -17.64
CA TYR A 112 0.15 -10.45 -17.33
C TYR A 112 -0.56 -11.34 -18.36
N GLN A 113 -1.79 -11.00 -18.73
CA GLN A 113 -2.56 -11.72 -19.74
C GLN A 113 -1.88 -11.68 -21.11
N ASN A 114 -1.36 -10.53 -21.53
CA ASN A 114 -0.63 -10.38 -22.78
C ASN A 114 0.62 -11.26 -22.83
N THR A 115 1.36 -11.35 -21.74
CA THR A 115 2.52 -12.25 -21.61
C THR A 115 2.10 -13.72 -21.70
N ALA A 116 1.02 -14.12 -21.06
CA ALA A 116 0.48 -15.47 -21.11
C ALA A 116 0.03 -15.85 -22.53
N ILE A 117 -0.64 -14.93 -23.24
CA ILE A 117 -1.06 -15.10 -24.63
C ILE A 117 0.18 -15.28 -25.54
N ALA A 118 1.20 -14.46 -25.42
CA ALA A 118 2.44 -14.57 -26.18
C ALA A 118 3.11 -15.93 -25.96
N ASN A 119 3.18 -16.43 -24.72
CA ASN A 119 3.73 -17.74 -24.39
C ASN A 119 2.92 -18.89 -25.00
N LEU A 120 1.58 -18.78 -25.02
CA LEU A 120 0.70 -19.76 -25.65
C LEU A 120 0.89 -19.78 -27.18
N GLN A 121 1.03 -18.63 -27.83
CA GLN A 121 1.30 -18.53 -29.26
C GLN A 121 2.64 -19.19 -29.62
N GLU A 122 3.70 -18.93 -28.86
CA GLU A 122 5.00 -19.58 -29.06
C GLU A 122 4.90 -21.10 -28.92
N SER A 123 4.18 -21.61 -27.93
CA SER A 123 3.94 -23.04 -27.74
C SER A 123 3.15 -23.63 -28.92
N GLN A 124 2.19 -22.92 -29.46
CA GLN A 124 1.41 -23.34 -30.63
C GLN A 124 2.29 -23.43 -31.87
N ASP A 125 3.15 -22.46 -32.13
CA ASP A 125 4.08 -22.45 -33.25
C ASP A 125 5.03 -23.65 -33.21
N VAL A 126 5.52 -24.03 -32.04
CA VAL A 126 6.35 -25.23 -31.83
C VAL A 126 5.55 -26.51 -32.16
N GLN A 127 4.28 -26.59 -31.73
CA GLN A 127 3.42 -27.73 -32.02
C GLN A 127 3.11 -27.83 -33.51
N ASP A 128 2.81 -26.73 -34.19
CA ASP A 128 2.54 -26.69 -35.62
C ASP A 128 3.78 -27.15 -36.43
N GLY A 129 4.99 -26.72 -36.04
CA GLY A 129 6.22 -27.19 -36.64
C GLY A 129 6.45 -28.70 -36.45
N ALA A 130 6.13 -29.24 -35.28
CA ALA A 130 6.21 -30.68 -35.01
C ALA A 130 5.21 -31.50 -35.82
N ILE A 131 4.00 -30.98 -36.04
CA ILE A 131 2.96 -31.57 -36.88
C ILE A 131 3.40 -31.60 -38.35
N GLU A 132 3.97 -30.51 -38.86
CA GLU A 132 4.53 -30.46 -40.22
C GLU A 132 5.65 -31.51 -40.44
N ASP A 133 6.58 -31.58 -39.50
CA ASP A 133 7.68 -32.52 -39.54
C ASP A 133 7.17 -33.98 -39.53
N LEU A 134 6.15 -34.25 -38.73
CA LEU A 134 5.52 -35.57 -38.71
C LEU A 134 4.78 -35.86 -40.04
N GLY A 135 4.11 -34.89 -40.61
CA GLY A 135 3.45 -35.02 -41.90
C GLY A 135 4.45 -35.33 -43.02
N MET A 136 5.61 -34.69 -43.04
CA MET A 136 6.69 -34.96 -44.00
C MET A 136 7.24 -36.40 -43.82
N ALA A 137 7.47 -36.83 -42.62
CA ALA A 137 7.97 -38.17 -42.29
C ALA A 137 6.97 -39.25 -42.75
N VAL A 138 5.68 -39.05 -42.56
CA VAL A 138 4.61 -39.96 -43.04
C VAL A 138 4.55 -39.95 -44.57
N SER A 139 4.68 -38.82 -45.23
CA SER A 139 4.71 -38.71 -46.69
C SER A 139 5.90 -39.46 -47.32
N GLU A 140 7.07 -39.39 -46.70
CA GLU A 140 8.27 -40.10 -47.10
C GLU A 140 8.04 -41.64 -47.02
N ILE A 141 7.46 -42.10 -45.93
CA ILE A 141 7.16 -43.52 -45.72
C ILE A 141 6.18 -44.03 -46.77
N VAL A 142 5.14 -43.28 -47.05
CA VAL A 142 4.12 -43.60 -48.07
C VAL A 142 4.71 -43.52 -49.49
N GLY A 143 5.60 -42.57 -49.75
CA GLY A 143 6.27 -42.37 -51.01
C GLY A 143 7.27 -43.48 -51.38
N GLU A 144 7.73 -44.29 -50.45
CA GLU A 144 8.64 -45.43 -50.67
C GLU A 144 7.92 -46.71 -51.10
N GLU A 145 6.62 -46.71 -51.00
CA GLU A 145 5.78 -47.82 -51.50
C GLU A 145 5.52 -47.68 -53.02
#